data_7bd23d4b5fd870c5b57732f952f27274
#
_entry.id   7bd23d4b5fd870c5b57732f952f27274
#
_cell.length_a   1.000
_cell.length_b   1.000
_cell.length_c   1.000
_cell.angle_alpha   90.00
_cell.angle_beta   90.00
_cell.angle_gamma   90.00
#
_symmetry.space_group_name_H-M   'P 1'
#
loop_
_entity.id
_entity.type
_entity.pdbx_description
1 polymer ?
#
loop_
_entity_poly.entity_id
_entity_poly.type
_entity_poly.pdbx_seq_one_letter_code
_entity_poly.pdbx_strand_id
1 'polypeptide(L)'
;MTNERPENVWAATLPNGLRVRVLCKPDFQRSYAVLAACYGGADRRFRVGDTWTDTPAGVAHYLEHKLFDMPDGSDALTALCGSGASPNAFTSANMTAYYFSCTDHFEENLHTLLRFVSTPYFTDASVAKEQGIIAQEIRMYEDSADSRAYEDLFGAMFAHHPIRVPIAGTVESIGEITPQVLQDCHAAFYAPANLMLCVTGDVDPALVEEIARAESANAHAEPVPVRDYGPAEAMTCPTKRTVRHMEIAMPTFCLGFKCEPPARGLESMRREIIGDLAAEILVGESSALYTRLYDEGLINSDFSAGYESVRDACLFSAGGDSRDPDAVLRAILDEAQRLSREGFDRALFDRLIRSSLGRRTRDLDSFESVCYRMCAYHFDGVDYFSFPEAYASVTPEDVLQFIRQVIRPERAALSIILPNESEESA
;
A
#
# COMPACT_ATOMS: atom_id res chain seq x y z
N MET A 1 -20.19 -18.93 11.12
CA MET A 1 -19.77 -19.29 9.77
C MET A 1 -18.47 -20.03 9.92
N THR A 2 -18.34 -21.20 9.33
CA THR A 2 -17.15 -22.04 9.44
C THR A 2 -15.96 -21.34 8.81
N ASN A 3 -14.82 -21.42 9.47
CA ASN A 3 -13.52 -20.78 9.12
C ASN A 3 -12.86 -21.49 7.91
N GLU A 4 -13.64 -21.93 6.94
CA GLU A 4 -13.17 -22.63 5.75
C GLU A 4 -12.99 -21.63 4.63
N ARG A 5 -11.80 -21.64 3.99
CA ARG A 5 -11.57 -20.91 2.74
C ARG A 5 -12.69 -21.20 1.77
N PRO A 6 -13.08 -20.24 0.91
CA PRO A 6 -14.01 -20.54 -0.17
C PRO A 6 -13.52 -21.78 -0.95
N GLU A 7 -14.42 -22.70 -1.27
CA GLU A 7 -14.09 -23.97 -1.98
C GLU A 7 -13.35 -23.74 -3.31
N ASN A 8 -13.51 -22.57 -3.90
CA ASN A 8 -12.86 -22.17 -5.15
C ASN A 8 -11.48 -21.51 -4.98
N VAL A 9 -10.90 -21.51 -3.76
CA VAL A 9 -9.54 -21.00 -3.50
C VAL A 9 -8.57 -22.17 -3.35
N TRP A 10 -7.74 -22.37 -4.35
CA TRP A 10 -6.63 -23.30 -4.30
C TRP A 10 -5.35 -22.64 -3.74
N ALA A 11 -4.54 -23.42 -3.04
CA ALA A 11 -3.36 -22.89 -2.36
C ALA A 11 -2.24 -23.93 -2.31
N ALA A 12 -1.03 -23.56 -2.73
CA ALA A 12 0.19 -24.36 -2.58
C ALA A 12 1.36 -23.52 -2.09
N THR A 13 2.35 -24.22 -1.54
CA THR A 13 3.69 -23.69 -1.31
C THR A 13 4.66 -24.64 -1.99
N LEU A 14 5.44 -24.11 -2.94
CA LEU A 14 6.42 -24.90 -3.68
C LEU A 14 7.63 -25.25 -2.79
N PRO A 15 8.43 -26.27 -3.15
CA PRO A 15 9.59 -26.68 -2.36
C PRO A 15 10.64 -25.56 -2.12
N ASN A 16 10.75 -24.59 -3.05
CA ASN A 16 11.61 -23.43 -2.94
C ASN A 16 10.99 -22.28 -2.11
N GLY A 17 9.78 -22.46 -1.57
CA GLY A 17 9.10 -21.48 -0.72
C GLY A 17 8.13 -20.55 -1.45
N LEU A 18 8.08 -20.54 -2.78
CA LEU A 18 7.11 -19.73 -3.53
C LEU A 18 5.67 -20.15 -3.16
N ARG A 19 4.86 -19.15 -2.79
CA ARG A 19 3.45 -19.37 -2.46
C ARG A 19 2.58 -19.06 -3.67
N VAL A 20 1.66 -19.96 -3.95
CA VAL A 20 0.72 -19.85 -5.06
C VAL A 20 -0.72 -19.90 -4.52
N ARG A 21 -1.54 -18.96 -4.99
CA ARG A 21 -2.98 -18.90 -4.72
C ARG A 21 -3.73 -18.74 -6.03
N VAL A 22 -4.76 -19.54 -6.21
CA VAL A 22 -5.64 -19.43 -7.38
C VAL A 22 -7.07 -19.32 -6.89
N LEU A 23 -7.72 -18.21 -7.21
CA LEU A 23 -9.16 -18.04 -7.04
C LEU A 23 -9.84 -18.41 -8.35
N CYS A 24 -10.38 -19.63 -8.43
CA CYS A 24 -11.06 -20.10 -9.62
C CYS A 24 -12.39 -19.38 -9.81
N LYS A 25 -12.58 -18.80 -10.98
CA LYS A 25 -13.79 -18.09 -11.41
C LYS A 25 -14.27 -18.70 -12.73
N PRO A 26 -14.99 -19.84 -12.71
CA PRO A 26 -15.48 -20.52 -13.91
C PRO A 26 -16.32 -19.57 -14.77
N ASP A 27 -16.28 -19.78 -16.08
CA ASP A 27 -17.05 -19.04 -17.10
C ASP A 27 -16.63 -17.57 -17.29
N PHE A 28 -15.61 -17.06 -16.55
CA PHE A 28 -15.05 -15.74 -16.82
C PHE A 28 -14.03 -15.82 -17.96
N GLN A 29 -14.16 -14.94 -18.96
CA GLN A 29 -13.21 -14.87 -20.08
C GLN A 29 -11.91 -14.17 -19.72
N ARG A 30 -11.94 -13.32 -18.69
CA ARG A 30 -10.78 -12.56 -18.23
C ARG A 30 -10.03 -13.37 -17.17
N SER A 31 -8.71 -13.38 -17.28
CA SER A 31 -7.80 -13.87 -16.25
C SER A 31 -6.88 -12.73 -15.76
N TYR A 32 -6.43 -12.84 -14.52
CA TYR A 32 -5.51 -11.89 -13.89
C TYR A 32 -4.47 -12.66 -13.11
N ALA A 33 -3.21 -12.28 -13.25
CA ALA A 33 -2.11 -12.84 -12.48
C ALA A 33 -1.23 -11.72 -11.91
N VAL A 34 -0.81 -11.86 -10.66
CA VAL A 34 0.15 -10.98 -9.99
C VAL A 34 1.22 -11.79 -9.30
N LEU A 35 2.48 -11.42 -9.51
CA LEU A 35 3.62 -11.87 -8.72
C LEU A 35 4.08 -10.70 -7.86
N ALA A 36 3.92 -10.84 -6.53
CA ALA A 36 4.26 -9.82 -5.57
C ALA A 36 5.49 -10.22 -4.74
N ALA A 37 6.40 -9.29 -4.54
CA ALA A 37 7.52 -9.38 -3.62
C ALA A 37 7.19 -8.63 -2.33
N CYS A 38 7.46 -9.26 -1.17
CA CYS A 38 7.39 -8.60 0.13
C CYS A 38 8.59 -7.65 0.29
N TYR A 39 8.65 -6.62 -0.56
CA TYR A 39 9.71 -5.63 -0.64
C TYR A 39 9.15 -4.31 -1.16
N GLY A 40 9.39 -3.21 -0.47
CA GLY A 40 8.89 -1.90 -0.86
C GLY A 40 9.80 -0.76 -0.42
N GLY A 41 9.36 0.48 -0.65
CA GLY A 41 10.15 1.69 -0.41
C GLY A 41 10.64 1.87 1.03
N ALA A 42 9.98 1.25 2.01
CA ALA A 42 10.38 1.31 3.42
C ALA A 42 11.47 0.29 3.79
N ASP A 43 11.71 -0.75 2.98
CA ASP A 43 12.67 -1.83 3.28
C ASP A 43 14.12 -1.42 2.92
N ARG A 44 14.59 -0.29 3.47
CA ARG A 44 15.88 0.33 3.14
C ARG A 44 17.08 -0.25 3.89
N ARG A 45 16.85 -0.78 5.09
CA ARG A 45 17.86 -1.44 5.91
C ARG A 45 17.44 -2.86 6.19
N PHE A 46 18.28 -3.80 5.80
CA PHE A 46 17.98 -5.22 5.94
C PHE A 46 19.22 -6.05 6.17
N ARG A 47 19.03 -7.30 6.61
CA ARG A 47 20.10 -8.25 6.87
C ARG A 47 19.81 -9.60 6.22
N VAL A 48 20.77 -10.11 5.48
CA VAL A 48 20.84 -11.50 4.99
C VAL A 48 22.01 -12.18 5.68
N GLY A 49 21.76 -13.31 6.33
CA GLY A 49 22.77 -13.92 7.20
C GLY A 49 23.18 -12.96 8.33
N ASP A 50 24.47 -12.66 8.44
CA ASP A 50 25.02 -11.77 9.47
C ASP A 50 25.33 -10.35 8.97
N THR A 51 25.11 -10.07 7.68
CA THR A 51 25.49 -8.79 7.04
C THR A 51 24.31 -7.85 6.93
N TRP A 52 24.41 -6.67 7.55
CA TRP A 52 23.49 -5.57 7.36
C TRP A 52 23.82 -4.76 6.11
N THR A 53 22.80 -4.42 5.35
CA THR A 53 22.87 -3.58 4.15
C THR A 53 21.96 -2.39 4.30
N ASP A 54 22.48 -1.20 4.04
CA ASP A 54 21.73 0.05 3.90
C ASP A 54 21.65 0.41 2.42
N THR A 55 20.47 0.80 1.94
CA THR A 55 20.26 1.16 0.53
C THR A 55 19.78 2.59 0.37
N PRO A 56 20.10 3.25 -0.75
CA PRO A 56 19.51 4.54 -1.10
C PRO A 56 17.97 4.48 -1.12
N ALA A 57 17.31 5.62 -0.93
CA ALA A 57 15.87 5.70 -1.15
C ALA A 57 15.57 5.52 -2.65
N GLY A 58 14.43 4.86 -2.95
CA GLY A 58 13.99 4.64 -4.31
C GLY A 58 14.38 3.29 -4.93
N VAL A 59 15.24 2.47 -4.29
CA VAL A 59 15.72 1.20 -4.89
C VAL A 59 14.60 0.25 -5.25
N ALA A 60 13.57 0.11 -4.40
CA ALA A 60 12.44 -0.80 -4.68
C ALA A 60 11.67 -0.37 -5.94
N HIS A 61 11.38 0.93 -6.07
CA HIS A 61 10.73 1.52 -7.24
C HIS A 61 11.62 1.45 -8.49
N TYR A 62 12.91 1.68 -8.31
CA TYR A 62 13.88 1.54 -9.40
C TYR A 62 13.95 0.10 -9.94
N LEU A 63 13.91 -0.90 -9.05
CA LEU A 63 13.83 -2.32 -9.44
C LEU A 63 12.55 -2.63 -10.20
N GLU A 64 11.43 -2.05 -9.81
CA GLU A 64 10.16 -2.19 -10.53
C GLU A 64 10.33 -1.84 -12.00
N HIS A 65 10.89 -0.66 -12.30
CA HIS A 65 11.15 -0.21 -13.67
C HIS A 65 12.14 -1.14 -14.40
N LYS A 66 13.22 -1.52 -13.73
CA LYS A 66 14.34 -2.22 -14.38
C LYS A 66 14.13 -3.69 -14.66
N LEU A 67 13.18 -4.34 -13.98
CA LEU A 67 12.95 -5.77 -14.22
C LEU A 67 12.28 -6.06 -15.57
N PHE A 68 11.67 -5.09 -16.23
CA PHE A 68 11.12 -5.27 -17.57
C PHE A 68 12.19 -5.42 -18.67
N ASP A 69 13.42 -4.94 -18.44
CA ASP A 69 14.53 -5.10 -19.37
C ASP A 69 15.05 -6.55 -19.35
N MET A 70 15.11 -7.19 -20.51
CA MET A 70 15.55 -8.58 -20.65
C MET A 70 16.98 -8.68 -21.22
N PRO A 71 17.73 -9.78 -20.89
CA PRO A 71 19.11 -9.95 -21.35
C PRO A 71 19.29 -10.00 -22.88
N ASP A 72 18.26 -10.38 -23.61
CA ASP A 72 18.25 -10.43 -25.08
C ASP A 72 17.95 -9.07 -25.73
N GLY A 73 17.76 -8.03 -24.92
CA GLY A 73 17.42 -6.69 -25.36
C GLY A 73 15.92 -6.48 -25.62
N SER A 74 15.08 -7.47 -25.35
CA SER A 74 13.63 -7.33 -25.38
C SER A 74 13.14 -6.62 -24.12
N ASP A 75 11.88 -6.18 -24.18
CA ASP A 75 11.15 -5.58 -23.07
C ASP A 75 9.92 -6.44 -22.75
N ALA A 76 9.82 -6.90 -21.51
CA ALA A 76 8.76 -7.82 -21.08
C ALA A 76 7.37 -7.19 -21.14
N LEU A 77 7.25 -5.89 -20.88
CA LEU A 77 5.99 -5.15 -20.99
C LEU A 77 5.49 -5.13 -22.45
N THR A 78 6.41 -4.87 -23.39
CA THR A 78 6.12 -4.94 -24.83
C THR A 78 5.73 -6.35 -25.26
N ALA A 79 6.38 -7.38 -24.74
CA ALA A 79 6.05 -8.78 -25.06
C ALA A 79 4.64 -9.14 -24.59
N LEU A 80 4.29 -8.80 -23.35
CA LEU A 80 2.94 -9.01 -22.78
C LEU A 80 1.87 -8.23 -23.54
N CYS A 81 2.11 -6.97 -23.91
CA CYS A 81 1.21 -6.20 -24.74
C CYS A 81 1.02 -6.84 -26.13
N GLY A 82 2.09 -7.39 -26.69
CA GLY A 82 2.07 -8.06 -28.00
C GLY A 82 1.20 -9.31 -28.03
N SER A 83 1.04 -10.02 -26.91
CA SER A 83 0.13 -11.15 -26.74
C SER A 83 -1.31 -10.74 -26.36
N GLY A 84 -1.62 -9.45 -26.35
CA GLY A 84 -2.96 -8.92 -26.01
C GLY A 84 -3.23 -8.83 -24.50
N ALA A 85 -2.21 -8.99 -23.66
CA ALA A 85 -2.34 -8.73 -22.23
C ALA A 85 -2.26 -7.22 -21.92
N SER A 86 -2.77 -6.84 -20.75
CA SER A 86 -2.62 -5.51 -20.16
C SER A 86 -1.73 -5.62 -18.93
N PRO A 87 -0.40 -5.51 -19.08
CA PRO A 87 0.55 -5.58 -17.98
C PRO A 87 0.67 -4.24 -17.25
N ASN A 88 1.07 -4.32 -15.97
CA ASN A 88 1.50 -3.16 -15.19
C ASN A 88 2.29 -3.64 -13.96
N ALA A 89 2.85 -2.68 -13.22
CA ALA A 89 3.51 -2.92 -11.95
C ALA A 89 3.22 -1.77 -10.97
N PHE A 90 3.51 -1.96 -9.71
CA PHE A 90 3.54 -0.89 -8.71
C PHE A 90 4.48 -1.21 -7.56
N THR A 91 5.00 -0.17 -6.95
CA THR A 91 5.74 -0.24 -5.69
C THR A 91 5.01 0.56 -4.62
N SER A 92 4.71 -0.09 -3.50
CA SER A 92 4.23 0.55 -2.27
C SER A 92 5.35 0.64 -1.24
N ALA A 93 5.04 1.09 -0.05
CA ALA A 93 6.03 1.14 1.03
C ALA A 93 6.49 -0.26 1.50
N ASN A 94 5.70 -1.33 1.28
CA ASN A 94 5.96 -2.67 1.81
C ASN A 94 5.85 -3.81 0.78
N MET A 95 5.51 -3.50 -0.47
CA MET A 95 5.29 -4.50 -1.52
C MET A 95 5.59 -3.91 -2.88
N THR A 96 6.25 -4.68 -3.75
CA THR A 96 6.35 -4.44 -5.19
C THR A 96 5.64 -5.58 -5.92
N ALA A 97 4.83 -5.27 -6.91
CA ALA A 97 4.04 -6.26 -7.61
C ALA A 97 4.03 -6.02 -9.12
N TYR A 98 4.10 -7.11 -9.87
CA TYR A 98 4.05 -7.16 -11.33
C TYR A 98 2.85 -7.98 -11.72
N TYR A 99 2.03 -7.50 -12.63
CA TYR A 99 0.79 -8.16 -12.97
C TYR A 99 0.36 -7.96 -14.41
N PHE A 100 -0.53 -8.81 -14.86
CA PHE A 100 -1.24 -8.63 -16.11
C PHE A 100 -2.70 -9.09 -16.00
N SER A 101 -3.54 -8.56 -16.88
CA SER A 101 -4.84 -9.13 -17.19
C SER A 101 -4.89 -9.50 -18.68
N CYS A 102 -5.56 -10.60 -19.00
CA CYS A 102 -5.73 -11.03 -20.40
C CYS A 102 -7.05 -11.79 -20.58
N THR A 103 -7.46 -11.93 -21.83
CA THR A 103 -8.61 -12.80 -22.24
C THR A 103 -8.14 -13.98 -23.06
N ASP A 104 -6.87 -14.04 -23.46
CA ASP A 104 -6.25 -15.07 -24.24
C ASP A 104 -4.78 -15.20 -23.86
N HIS A 105 -4.10 -16.27 -24.32
CA HIS A 105 -2.67 -16.51 -24.10
C HIS A 105 -2.22 -16.47 -22.62
N PHE A 106 -3.11 -16.88 -21.70
CA PHE A 106 -2.83 -16.80 -20.26
C PHE A 106 -1.55 -17.54 -19.86
N GLU A 107 -1.35 -18.75 -20.38
CA GLU A 107 -0.20 -19.61 -20.09
C GLU A 107 1.11 -18.93 -20.51
N GLU A 108 1.18 -18.43 -21.75
CA GLU A 108 2.33 -17.73 -22.29
C GLU A 108 2.66 -16.46 -21.48
N ASN A 109 1.63 -15.69 -21.12
CA ASN A 109 1.76 -14.50 -20.31
C ASN A 109 2.23 -14.80 -18.89
N LEU A 110 1.79 -15.90 -18.28
CA LEU A 110 2.23 -16.34 -16.97
C LEU A 110 3.70 -16.76 -16.98
N HIS A 111 4.14 -17.49 -18.01
CA HIS A 111 5.55 -17.79 -18.23
C HIS A 111 6.39 -16.51 -18.33
N THR A 112 5.93 -15.55 -19.11
CA THR A 112 6.62 -14.26 -19.28
C THR A 112 6.71 -13.50 -17.95
N LEU A 113 5.61 -13.39 -17.18
CA LEU A 113 5.58 -12.74 -15.88
C LEU A 113 6.62 -13.35 -14.91
N LEU A 114 6.59 -14.66 -14.74
CA LEU A 114 7.48 -15.36 -13.82
C LEU A 114 8.94 -15.24 -14.23
N ARG A 115 9.22 -15.31 -15.54
CA ARG A 115 10.56 -15.24 -16.09
C ARG A 115 11.20 -13.89 -15.92
N PHE A 116 10.52 -12.78 -16.31
CA PHE A 116 11.17 -11.48 -16.23
C PHE A 116 11.40 -11.03 -14.78
N VAL A 117 10.46 -11.31 -13.87
CA VAL A 117 10.65 -10.98 -12.46
C VAL A 117 11.80 -11.76 -11.81
N SER A 118 12.08 -12.99 -12.31
CA SER A 118 13.15 -13.85 -11.79
C SER A 118 14.50 -13.68 -12.50
N THR A 119 14.58 -12.86 -13.55
CA THR A 119 15.79 -12.72 -14.39
C THR A 119 16.33 -11.30 -14.34
N PRO A 120 17.10 -10.93 -13.29
CA PRO A 120 17.64 -9.58 -13.18
C PRO A 120 18.67 -9.31 -14.26
N TYR A 121 18.51 -8.19 -14.96
CA TYR A 121 19.47 -7.74 -15.98
C TYR A 121 19.70 -6.23 -15.86
N PHE A 122 20.85 -5.88 -15.29
CA PHE A 122 21.21 -4.49 -15.01
C PHE A 122 22.58 -4.17 -15.61
N THR A 123 22.65 -3.19 -16.50
CA THR A 123 23.89 -2.66 -17.06
C THR A 123 24.04 -1.19 -16.66
N ASP A 124 25.28 -0.68 -16.61
CA ASP A 124 25.53 0.73 -16.31
C ASP A 124 24.76 1.65 -17.25
N ALA A 125 24.71 1.32 -18.54
CA ALA A 125 24.01 2.12 -19.55
C ALA A 125 22.49 2.11 -19.35
N SER A 126 21.89 0.95 -19.03
CA SER A 126 20.44 0.84 -18.82
C SER A 126 20.02 1.49 -17.51
N VAL A 127 20.80 1.37 -16.46
CA VAL A 127 20.57 2.05 -15.17
C VAL A 127 20.69 3.56 -15.35
N ALA A 128 21.73 4.08 -15.99
CA ALA A 128 21.87 5.52 -16.22
C ALA A 128 20.74 6.12 -17.07
N LYS A 129 20.20 5.37 -18.04
CA LYS A 129 19.04 5.80 -18.83
C LYS A 129 17.80 5.89 -17.96
N GLU A 130 17.51 4.88 -17.14
CA GLU A 130 16.33 4.81 -16.28
C GLU A 130 16.33 5.89 -15.20
N GLN A 131 17.51 6.22 -14.67
CA GLN A 131 17.66 7.33 -13.70
C GLN A 131 17.05 8.64 -14.22
N GLY A 132 17.22 8.95 -15.52
CA GLY A 132 16.64 10.14 -16.15
C GLY A 132 15.10 10.09 -16.19
N ILE A 133 14.53 8.92 -16.43
CA ILE A 133 13.09 8.70 -16.48
C ILE A 133 12.48 8.84 -15.09
N ILE A 134 13.03 8.13 -14.11
CA ILE A 134 12.58 8.20 -12.70
C ILE A 134 12.74 9.61 -12.12
N ALA A 135 13.83 10.32 -12.48
CA ALA A 135 14.01 11.71 -12.05
C ALA A 135 12.91 12.65 -12.58
N GLN A 136 12.35 12.39 -13.76
CA GLN A 136 11.19 13.14 -14.27
C GLN A 136 9.90 12.78 -13.54
N GLU A 137 9.71 11.50 -13.22
CA GLU A 137 8.58 11.03 -12.43
C GLU A 137 8.60 11.60 -11.01
N ILE A 138 9.75 11.64 -10.34
CA ILE A 138 9.92 12.29 -9.03
C ILE A 138 9.48 13.75 -9.12
N ARG A 139 9.91 14.51 -10.13
CA ARG A 139 9.49 15.91 -10.30
C ARG A 139 7.98 16.03 -10.52
N MET A 140 7.38 15.10 -11.25
CA MET A 140 5.91 15.07 -11.43
C MET A 140 5.20 14.89 -10.07
N TYR A 141 5.68 14.02 -9.19
CA TYR A 141 5.15 13.91 -7.82
C TYR A 141 5.43 15.17 -6.99
N GLU A 142 6.59 15.79 -7.18
CA GLU A 142 6.92 17.06 -6.53
C GLU A 142 6.01 18.22 -6.94
N ASP A 143 5.46 18.20 -8.14
CA ASP A 143 4.52 19.18 -8.67
C ASP A 143 3.05 18.89 -8.27
N SER A 144 2.77 17.73 -7.65
CA SER A 144 1.44 17.35 -7.18
C SER A 144 1.22 17.79 -5.72
N ALA A 145 0.22 18.65 -5.50
CA ALA A 145 -0.10 19.14 -4.15
C ALA A 145 -0.53 18.01 -3.20
N ASP A 146 -1.33 17.05 -3.70
CA ASP A 146 -1.77 15.90 -2.90
C ASP A 146 -0.59 15.02 -2.48
N SER A 147 0.31 14.72 -3.43
CA SER A 147 1.52 13.94 -3.15
C SER A 147 2.39 14.63 -2.11
N ARG A 148 2.59 15.94 -2.25
CA ARG A 148 3.41 16.72 -1.31
C ARG A 148 2.75 16.84 0.07
N ALA A 149 1.43 17.04 0.14
CA ALA A 149 0.71 17.06 1.41
C ALA A 149 0.86 15.74 2.16
N TYR A 150 0.76 14.62 1.44
CA TYR A 150 0.92 13.29 2.00
C TYR A 150 2.36 13.00 2.45
N GLU A 151 3.36 13.26 1.62
CA GLU A 151 4.77 13.06 1.94
C GLU A 151 5.23 13.94 3.11
N ASP A 152 4.87 15.22 3.12
CA ASP A 152 5.19 16.16 4.19
C ASP A 152 4.51 15.73 5.51
N LEU A 153 3.30 15.11 5.45
CA LEU A 153 2.65 14.54 6.62
C LEU A 153 3.48 13.40 7.23
N PHE A 154 3.94 12.44 6.42
CA PHE A 154 4.76 11.34 6.93
C PHE A 154 6.09 11.85 7.51
N GLY A 155 6.72 12.83 6.87
CA GLY A 155 7.90 13.51 7.39
C GLY A 155 7.66 14.22 8.73
N ALA A 156 6.46 14.77 8.94
CA ALA A 156 6.06 15.42 10.19
C ALA A 156 5.72 14.39 11.29
N MET A 157 5.13 13.27 10.93
CA MET A 157 4.66 12.27 11.88
C MET A 157 5.77 11.35 12.41
N PHE A 158 6.70 10.91 11.57
CA PHE A 158 7.69 9.89 11.91
C PHE A 158 9.09 10.48 12.00
N ALA A 159 9.80 10.19 13.10
CA ALA A 159 11.17 10.67 13.32
C ALA A 159 12.22 9.76 12.67
N HIS A 160 11.98 8.47 12.69
CA HIS A 160 12.98 7.44 12.34
C HIS A 160 12.50 6.48 11.26
N HIS A 161 11.22 6.13 11.26
CA HIS A 161 10.67 5.11 10.35
C HIS A 161 10.88 5.52 8.89
N PRO A 162 11.39 4.62 8.01
CA PRO A 162 11.72 4.95 6.62
C PRO A 162 10.51 5.36 5.76
N ILE A 163 9.28 5.12 6.20
CA ILE A 163 8.05 5.58 5.53
C ILE A 163 8.00 7.11 5.35
N ARG A 164 8.77 7.86 6.14
CA ARG A 164 8.91 9.31 6.03
C ARG A 164 9.62 9.78 4.75
N VAL A 165 10.15 8.85 3.98
CA VAL A 165 10.89 9.13 2.74
C VAL A 165 10.04 8.67 1.55
N PRO A 166 9.93 9.46 0.48
CA PRO A 166 9.17 9.09 -0.71
C PRO A 166 9.56 7.71 -1.27
N ILE A 167 8.60 6.95 -1.74
CA ILE A 167 8.80 5.59 -2.28
C ILE A 167 9.74 5.63 -3.49
N ALA A 168 9.58 6.61 -4.37
CA ALA A 168 10.45 6.82 -5.53
C ALA A 168 11.84 7.37 -5.16
N GLY A 169 12.06 7.74 -3.90
CA GLY A 169 13.27 8.42 -3.45
C GLY A 169 13.30 9.89 -3.84
N THR A 170 14.51 10.44 -3.93
CA THR A 170 14.79 11.79 -4.44
C THR A 170 15.74 11.71 -5.63
N VAL A 171 15.83 12.79 -6.42
CA VAL A 171 16.78 12.84 -7.57
C VAL A 171 18.20 12.55 -7.13
N GLU A 172 18.60 13.00 -5.93
CA GLU A 172 19.92 12.74 -5.34
C GLU A 172 20.08 11.26 -4.97
N SER A 173 19.10 10.69 -4.26
CA SER A 173 19.22 9.31 -3.78
C SER A 173 19.19 8.27 -4.90
N ILE A 174 18.41 8.49 -5.97
CA ILE A 174 18.44 7.60 -7.13
C ILE A 174 19.76 7.70 -7.91
N GLY A 175 20.50 8.81 -7.77
CA GLY A 175 21.84 8.98 -8.31
C GLY A 175 22.89 8.06 -7.70
N GLU A 176 22.64 7.51 -6.52
CA GLU A 176 23.52 6.57 -5.82
C GLU A 176 23.22 5.11 -6.18
N ILE A 177 22.12 4.85 -6.92
CA ILE A 177 21.72 3.50 -7.29
C ILE A 177 22.58 2.99 -8.46
N THR A 178 23.26 1.87 -8.22
CA THR A 178 24.13 1.20 -9.19
C THR A 178 23.56 -0.17 -9.60
N PRO A 179 24.02 -0.77 -10.72
CA PRO A 179 23.66 -2.14 -11.06
C PRO A 179 23.89 -3.14 -9.92
N GLN A 180 24.96 -2.96 -9.14
CA GLN A 180 25.26 -3.84 -8.01
C GLN A 180 24.23 -3.71 -6.88
N VAL A 181 23.81 -2.49 -6.52
CA VAL A 181 22.76 -2.25 -5.52
C VAL A 181 21.45 -2.92 -5.94
N LEU A 182 21.07 -2.79 -7.22
CA LEU A 182 19.87 -3.44 -7.76
C LEU A 182 20.00 -4.97 -7.71
N GLN A 183 21.16 -5.51 -8.08
CA GLN A 183 21.43 -6.95 -8.04
C GLN A 183 21.36 -7.51 -6.61
N ASP A 184 21.96 -6.81 -5.64
CA ASP A 184 21.96 -7.22 -4.23
C ASP A 184 20.54 -7.20 -3.63
N CYS A 185 19.76 -6.16 -3.94
CA CYS A 185 18.36 -6.07 -3.49
C CYS A 185 17.48 -7.13 -4.17
N HIS A 186 17.67 -7.37 -5.48
CA HIS A 186 16.94 -8.42 -6.16
C HIS A 186 17.27 -9.79 -5.55
N ALA A 187 18.54 -10.12 -5.35
CA ALA A 187 18.96 -11.39 -4.75
C ALA A 187 18.38 -11.56 -3.33
N ALA A 188 18.29 -10.48 -2.54
CA ALA A 188 17.76 -10.52 -1.19
C ALA A 188 16.24 -10.70 -1.14
N PHE A 189 15.49 -9.97 -1.96
CA PHE A 189 14.04 -9.83 -1.79
C PHE A 189 13.20 -10.59 -2.83
N TYR A 190 13.78 -10.97 -3.97
CA TYR A 190 13.06 -11.73 -5.01
C TYR A 190 13.31 -13.24 -4.94
N ALA A 191 13.83 -13.70 -3.80
CA ALA A 191 13.88 -15.13 -3.49
C ALA A 191 12.46 -15.70 -3.36
N PRO A 192 12.16 -16.93 -3.85
CA PRO A 192 10.82 -17.49 -3.90
C PRO A 192 10.05 -17.46 -2.58
N ALA A 193 10.74 -17.68 -1.45
CA ALA A 193 10.12 -17.64 -0.11
C ALA A 193 9.58 -16.26 0.28
N ASN A 194 10.04 -15.20 -0.37
CA ASN A 194 9.58 -13.82 -0.17
C ASN A 194 8.59 -13.35 -1.24
N LEU A 195 8.21 -14.26 -2.18
CA LEU A 195 7.28 -13.97 -3.27
C LEU A 195 5.93 -14.67 -3.05
N MET A 196 4.90 -14.10 -3.64
CA MET A 196 3.56 -14.69 -3.73
C MET A 196 2.99 -14.49 -5.14
N LEU A 197 2.60 -15.62 -5.76
CA LEU A 197 1.84 -15.64 -7.00
C LEU A 197 0.35 -15.77 -6.68
N CYS A 198 -0.45 -14.80 -7.11
CA CYS A 198 -1.91 -14.88 -7.04
C CYS A 198 -2.50 -14.81 -8.45
N VAL A 199 -3.45 -15.70 -8.70
CA VAL A 199 -4.16 -15.79 -9.99
C VAL A 199 -5.66 -15.81 -9.73
N THR A 200 -6.41 -15.13 -10.57
CA THR A 200 -7.89 -15.16 -10.56
C THR A 200 -8.40 -15.30 -11.99
N GLY A 201 -9.32 -16.23 -12.25
CA GLY A 201 -9.90 -16.47 -13.56
C GLY A 201 -10.41 -17.89 -13.72
N ASP A 202 -10.86 -18.22 -14.92
CA ASP A 202 -11.20 -19.60 -15.32
C ASP A 202 -9.92 -20.31 -15.78
N VAL A 203 -9.11 -20.71 -14.80
CA VAL A 203 -7.78 -21.33 -15.00
C VAL A 203 -7.64 -22.58 -14.16
N ASP A 204 -6.92 -23.56 -14.69
CA ASP A 204 -6.59 -24.79 -13.94
C ASP A 204 -5.48 -24.48 -12.91
N PRO A 205 -5.74 -24.66 -11.61
CA PRO A 205 -4.72 -24.48 -10.58
C PRO A 205 -3.51 -25.38 -10.72
N ALA A 206 -3.68 -26.60 -11.26
CA ALA A 206 -2.57 -27.53 -11.47
C ALA A 206 -1.62 -27.02 -12.55
N LEU A 207 -2.14 -26.44 -13.62
CA LEU A 207 -1.35 -25.77 -14.67
C LEU A 207 -0.57 -24.58 -14.10
N VAL A 208 -1.23 -23.71 -13.29
CA VAL A 208 -0.57 -22.58 -12.65
C VAL A 208 0.60 -23.04 -11.76
N GLU A 209 0.39 -24.10 -10.97
CA GLU A 209 1.46 -24.69 -10.15
C GLU A 209 2.59 -25.26 -10.98
N GLU A 210 2.29 -25.97 -12.07
CA GLU A 210 3.28 -26.56 -12.98
C GLU A 210 4.18 -25.46 -13.59
N ILE A 211 3.57 -24.39 -14.11
CA ILE A 211 4.30 -23.25 -14.67
C ILE A 211 5.16 -22.57 -13.60
N ALA A 212 4.59 -22.29 -12.44
CA ALA A 212 5.30 -21.68 -11.33
C ALA A 212 6.50 -22.53 -10.88
N ARG A 213 6.35 -23.84 -10.85
CA ARG A 213 7.41 -24.80 -10.51
C ARG A 213 8.50 -24.82 -11.59
N ALA A 214 8.13 -24.82 -12.85
CA ALA A 214 9.07 -24.84 -13.97
C ALA A 214 9.93 -23.57 -14.02
N GLU A 215 9.31 -22.40 -13.96
CA GLU A 215 10.01 -21.11 -14.03
C GLU A 215 10.84 -20.79 -12.78
N SER A 216 10.50 -21.35 -11.62
CA SER A 216 11.26 -21.18 -10.38
C SER A 216 12.19 -22.36 -10.03
N ALA A 217 12.37 -23.34 -10.93
CA ALA A 217 13.13 -24.58 -10.65
C ALA A 217 14.60 -24.35 -10.25
N ASN A 218 15.23 -23.32 -10.79
CA ASN A 218 16.63 -22.98 -10.51
C ASN A 218 16.80 -22.04 -9.32
N ALA A 219 15.72 -21.53 -8.74
CA ALA A 219 15.76 -20.65 -7.59
C ALA A 219 15.80 -21.46 -6.29
N HIS A 220 16.78 -21.14 -5.45
CA HIS A 220 16.92 -21.81 -4.14
C HIS A 220 16.05 -21.15 -3.07
N ALA A 221 15.72 -21.95 -2.05
CA ALA A 221 15.06 -21.42 -0.86
C ALA A 221 16.07 -20.63 -0.03
N GLU A 222 16.00 -19.31 -0.14
CA GLU A 222 16.80 -18.40 0.66
C GLU A 222 15.99 -17.88 1.86
N PRO A 223 16.62 -17.58 3.00
CA PRO A 223 15.94 -17.01 4.13
C PRO A 223 15.39 -15.61 3.80
N VAL A 224 14.19 -15.33 4.25
CA VAL A 224 13.59 -13.99 4.12
C VAL A 224 14.45 -12.97 4.87
N PRO A 225 14.81 -11.82 4.26
CA PRO A 225 15.63 -10.81 4.92
C PRO A 225 14.99 -10.26 6.20
N VAL A 226 15.82 -10.06 7.22
CA VAL A 226 15.41 -9.36 8.44
C VAL A 226 15.48 -7.85 8.17
N ARG A 227 14.40 -7.13 8.45
CA ARG A 227 14.27 -5.70 8.19
C ARG A 227 14.48 -4.90 9.45
N ASP A 228 15.01 -3.68 9.31
CA ASP A 228 15.19 -2.73 10.39
C ASP A 228 14.56 -1.37 9.99
N TYR A 229 13.51 -0.98 10.68
CA TYR A 229 12.81 0.29 10.46
C TYR A 229 13.26 1.40 11.42
N GLY A 230 14.34 1.16 12.16
CA GLY A 230 14.87 2.08 13.15
C GLY A 230 14.30 1.89 14.57
N PRO A 231 14.61 2.79 15.48
CA PRO A 231 14.09 2.74 16.84
C PRO A 231 12.58 2.96 16.89
N ALA A 232 11.95 2.46 17.96
CA ALA A 232 10.51 2.62 18.16
C ALA A 232 10.11 4.11 18.12
N GLU A 233 9.06 4.40 17.40
CA GLU A 233 8.49 5.75 17.25
C GLU A 233 7.75 6.18 18.53
N ALA A 234 7.95 7.42 18.96
CA ALA A 234 7.09 8.01 19.97
C ALA A 234 5.67 8.22 19.40
N MET A 235 4.65 8.08 20.24
CA MET A 235 3.25 8.33 19.81
C MET A 235 2.94 9.82 19.60
N THR A 236 3.81 10.71 20.00
CA THR A 236 3.74 12.14 19.66
C THR A 236 4.41 12.41 18.31
N CYS A 237 3.83 13.30 17.51
CA CYS A 237 4.44 13.71 16.25
C CYS A 237 5.61 14.67 16.50
N PRO A 238 6.78 14.47 15.86
CA PRO A 238 7.92 15.39 15.95
C PRO A 238 7.57 16.82 15.50
N THR A 239 6.82 16.93 14.43
CA THR A 239 6.33 18.21 13.89
C THR A 239 4.80 18.18 13.87
N LYS A 240 4.19 19.24 14.39
CA LYS A 240 2.73 19.34 14.48
C LYS A 240 2.08 19.92 13.23
N ARG A 241 2.83 20.75 12.50
CA ARG A 241 2.29 21.47 11.35
C ARG A 241 3.40 21.76 10.35
N THR A 242 3.16 21.42 9.10
CA THR A 242 3.99 21.82 7.95
C THR A 242 3.18 22.68 7.01
N VAL A 243 3.84 23.62 6.33
CA VAL A 243 3.23 24.48 5.31
C VAL A 243 4.19 24.59 4.13
N ARG A 244 3.65 24.40 2.95
CA ARG A 244 4.33 24.59 1.67
C ARG A 244 3.48 25.46 0.77
N HIS A 245 4.09 26.25 -0.09
CA HIS A 245 3.40 27.04 -1.11
C HIS A 245 3.61 26.38 -2.49
N MET A 246 2.53 26.25 -3.26
CA MET A 246 2.54 25.69 -4.60
C MET A 246 1.56 26.44 -5.52
N GLU A 247 1.63 26.19 -6.82
CA GLU A 247 0.71 26.78 -7.81
C GLU A 247 -0.62 26.01 -7.83
N ILE A 248 -1.47 26.31 -6.86
CA ILE A 248 -2.81 25.71 -6.69
C ILE A 248 -3.85 26.80 -6.45
N ALA A 249 -5.13 26.48 -6.71
CA ALA A 249 -6.22 27.44 -6.57
C ALA A 249 -6.79 27.51 -5.15
N MET A 250 -6.73 26.41 -4.39
CA MET A 250 -7.29 26.27 -3.05
C MET A 250 -6.33 25.46 -2.18
N PRO A 251 -6.24 25.75 -0.86
CA PRO A 251 -5.40 24.96 0.02
C PRO A 251 -5.79 23.48 0.03
N THR A 252 -4.80 22.61 -0.18
CA THR A 252 -4.91 21.15 -0.04
C THR A 252 -4.24 20.75 1.26
N PHE A 253 -4.82 19.81 1.99
CA PHE A 253 -4.26 19.36 3.27
C PHE A 253 -4.33 17.84 3.46
N CYS A 254 -3.42 17.36 4.27
CA CYS A 254 -3.46 16.03 4.82
C CYS A 254 -3.17 16.10 6.32
N LEU A 255 -4.02 15.49 7.14
CA LEU A 255 -3.82 15.39 8.59
C LEU A 255 -3.71 13.92 8.98
N GLY A 256 -2.95 13.66 10.05
CA GLY A 256 -2.78 12.30 10.55
C GLY A 256 -2.73 12.26 12.07
N PHE A 257 -3.21 11.15 12.63
CA PHE A 257 -3.07 10.83 14.04
C PHE A 257 -2.31 9.51 14.16
N LYS A 258 -1.15 9.55 14.83
CA LYS A 258 -0.30 8.38 14.99
C LYS A 258 -0.99 7.28 15.82
N CYS A 259 -0.95 6.04 15.32
CA CYS A 259 -1.52 4.86 15.96
C CYS A 259 -0.41 3.93 16.46
N GLU A 260 -0.68 3.18 17.54
CA GLU A 260 0.14 2.03 17.89
C GLU A 260 0.01 0.93 16.84
N PRO A 261 1.13 0.32 16.40
CA PRO A 261 1.07 -0.82 15.50
C PRO A 261 0.37 -2.01 16.18
N PRO A 262 -0.56 -2.68 15.51
CA PRO A 262 -1.19 -3.88 16.02
C PRO A 262 -0.23 -5.07 16.00
N ALA A 263 -0.55 -6.12 16.76
CA ALA A 263 0.07 -7.41 16.53
C ALA A 263 -0.26 -7.92 15.12
N ARG A 264 0.72 -8.59 14.49
CA ARG A 264 0.54 -9.15 13.14
C ARG A 264 -0.54 -10.24 13.11
N GLY A 265 -1.04 -10.54 11.93
CA GLY A 265 -2.05 -11.56 11.72
C GLY A 265 -3.48 -11.03 11.85
N LEU A 266 -4.38 -11.81 12.44
CA LEU A 266 -5.81 -11.45 12.52
C LEU A 266 -6.04 -10.11 13.26
N GLU A 267 -5.19 -9.77 14.24
CA GLU A 267 -5.30 -8.50 14.96
C GLU A 267 -4.99 -7.29 14.09
N SER A 268 -4.06 -7.40 13.12
CA SER A 268 -3.81 -6.31 12.16
C SER A 268 -5.03 -6.06 11.27
N MET A 269 -5.65 -7.11 10.76
CA MET A 269 -6.90 -7.02 9.98
C MET A 269 -8.06 -6.45 10.82
N ARG A 270 -8.17 -6.88 12.07
CA ARG A 270 -9.18 -6.36 13.01
C ARG A 270 -8.98 -4.88 13.29
N ARG A 271 -7.73 -4.45 13.48
CA ARG A 271 -7.38 -3.04 13.73
C ARG A 271 -7.70 -2.15 12.52
N GLU A 272 -7.45 -2.63 11.30
CA GLU A 272 -7.85 -1.95 10.06
C GLU A 272 -9.37 -1.73 10.04
N ILE A 273 -10.17 -2.78 10.28
CA ILE A 273 -11.64 -2.67 10.31
C ILE A 273 -12.10 -1.67 11.37
N ILE A 274 -11.51 -1.69 12.57
CA ILE A 274 -11.83 -0.74 13.64
C ILE A 274 -11.51 0.68 13.22
N GLY A 275 -10.35 0.92 12.62
CA GLY A 275 -9.92 2.23 12.16
C GLY A 275 -10.81 2.79 11.06
N ASP A 276 -11.18 1.96 10.07
CA ASP A 276 -12.09 2.34 8.99
C ASP A 276 -13.50 2.65 9.51
N LEU A 277 -14.01 1.84 10.45
CA LEU A 277 -15.29 2.13 11.09
C LEU A 277 -15.24 3.40 11.94
N ALA A 278 -14.10 3.68 12.58
CA ALA A 278 -13.90 4.94 13.30
C ALA A 278 -13.90 6.14 12.35
N ALA A 279 -13.31 6.02 11.17
CA ALA A 279 -13.33 7.05 10.12
C ALA A 279 -14.78 7.32 9.65
N GLU A 280 -15.52 6.27 9.33
CA GLU A 280 -16.93 6.39 8.89
C GLU A 280 -17.83 7.00 9.97
N ILE A 281 -17.64 6.67 11.25
CA ILE A 281 -18.44 7.21 12.36
C ILE A 281 -18.06 8.66 12.66
N LEU A 282 -16.78 9.01 12.61
CA LEU A 282 -16.27 10.33 12.97
C LEU A 282 -16.51 11.36 11.86
N VAL A 283 -16.14 11.02 10.63
CA VAL A 283 -16.09 11.95 9.49
C VAL A 283 -16.58 11.36 8.17
N GLY A 284 -17.17 10.16 8.15
CA GLY A 284 -17.75 9.59 6.92
C GLY A 284 -18.92 10.44 6.41
N GLU A 285 -19.23 10.33 5.12
CA GLU A 285 -20.26 11.15 4.43
C GLU A 285 -21.63 11.17 5.11
N SER A 286 -21.98 10.11 5.84
CA SER A 286 -23.24 10.05 6.61
C SER A 286 -23.15 10.59 8.03
N SER A 287 -21.98 11.07 8.47
CA SER A 287 -21.79 11.65 9.81
C SER A 287 -22.31 13.09 9.89
N ALA A 288 -22.73 13.49 11.09
CA ALA A 288 -23.15 14.86 11.32
C ALA A 288 -22.00 15.87 11.16
N LEU A 289 -20.77 15.45 11.46
CA LEU A 289 -19.60 16.30 11.28
C LEU A 289 -19.32 16.55 9.79
N TYR A 290 -19.31 15.51 8.95
CA TYR A 290 -19.10 15.67 7.51
C TYR A 290 -20.14 16.62 6.91
N THR A 291 -21.44 16.37 7.18
CA THR A 291 -22.53 17.22 6.66
C THR A 291 -22.33 18.68 7.04
N ARG A 292 -22.00 18.96 8.30
CA ARG A 292 -21.73 20.32 8.76
C ARG A 292 -20.54 20.97 8.06
N LEU A 293 -19.40 20.26 7.98
CA LEU A 293 -18.20 20.81 7.33
C LEU A 293 -18.43 21.07 5.84
N TYR A 294 -19.18 20.19 5.18
CA TYR A 294 -19.56 20.32 3.78
C TYR A 294 -20.48 21.53 3.55
N ASP A 295 -21.55 21.68 4.36
CA ASP A 295 -22.49 22.79 4.30
C ASP A 295 -21.83 24.15 4.60
N GLU A 296 -20.84 24.15 5.50
CA GLU A 296 -20.02 25.33 5.80
C GLU A 296 -18.98 25.62 4.71
N GLY A 297 -18.81 24.74 3.72
CA GLY A 297 -17.80 24.82 2.66
C GLY A 297 -16.37 24.73 3.18
N LEU A 298 -16.16 24.03 4.29
CA LEU A 298 -14.85 23.73 4.87
C LEU A 298 -14.20 22.49 4.23
N ILE A 299 -15.01 21.61 3.65
CA ILE A 299 -14.58 20.46 2.87
C ILE A 299 -15.41 20.36 1.60
N ASN A 300 -14.94 19.59 0.62
CA ASN A 300 -15.66 19.24 -0.60
C ASN A 300 -15.86 17.70 -0.69
N SER A 301 -16.33 17.21 -1.83
CA SER A 301 -16.56 15.78 -2.08
C SER A 301 -15.27 14.94 -2.11
N ASP A 302 -14.11 15.55 -2.26
CA ASP A 302 -12.82 14.87 -2.36
C ASP A 302 -12.23 14.56 -0.96
N PHE A 303 -12.84 15.15 0.09
CA PHE A 303 -12.45 14.86 1.47
C PHE A 303 -12.67 13.39 1.80
N SER A 304 -11.64 12.75 2.31
CA SER A 304 -11.67 11.36 2.72
C SER A 304 -10.91 11.14 4.02
N ALA A 305 -11.22 10.03 4.69
CA ALA A 305 -10.52 9.60 5.89
C ALA A 305 -10.44 8.07 5.95
N GLY A 306 -9.40 7.55 6.62
CA GLY A 306 -9.20 6.11 6.76
C GLY A 306 -8.10 5.76 7.73
N TYR A 307 -7.92 4.45 7.90
CA TYR A 307 -6.80 3.90 8.67
C TYR A 307 -5.75 3.32 7.72
N GLU A 308 -4.51 3.62 7.99
CA GLU A 308 -3.37 3.14 7.23
C GLU A 308 -2.39 2.41 8.15
N SER A 309 -1.88 1.27 7.68
CA SER A 309 -0.89 0.48 8.39
C SER A 309 0.15 -0.04 7.41
N VAL A 310 1.38 0.37 7.60
CA VAL A 310 2.52 -0.09 6.81
C VAL A 310 3.64 -0.49 7.76
N ARG A 311 3.86 -1.80 7.89
CA ARG A 311 4.81 -2.33 8.87
C ARG A 311 4.48 -1.81 10.27
N ASP A 312 5.44 -1.15 10.93
CA ASP A 312 5.27 -0.59 12.28
C ASP A 312 4.81 0.88 12.26
N ALA A 313 4.51 1.45 11.09
CA ALA A 313 3.95 2.79 10.94
C ALA A 313 2.44 2.72 10.71
N CYS A 314 1.66 3.24 11.66
CA CYS A 314 0.21 3.24 11.60
C CYS A 314 -0.34 4.61 11.90
N LEU A 315 -1.37 5.01 11.16
CA LEU A 315 -2.03 6.29 11.34
C LEU A 315 -3.52 6.21 10.96
N PHE A 316 -4.29 7.06 11.58
CA PHE A 316 -5.56 7.51 11.04
C PHE A 316 -5.28 8.78 10.23
N SER A 317 -5.70 8.84 8.98
CA SER A 317 -5.51 10.00 8.12
C SER A 317 -6.85 10.58 7.68
N ALA A 318 -6.85 11.88 7.36
CA ALA A 318 -7.93 12.54 6.64
C ALA A 318 -7.34 13.69 5.80
N GLY A 319 -7.94 13.98 4.66
CA GLY A 319 -7.43 15.02 3.78
C GLY A 319 -8.37 15.38 2.64
N GLY A 320 -8.00 16.40 1.89
CA GLY A 320 -8.71 16.98 0.77
C GLY A 320 -8.45 18.47 0.66
N ASP A 321 -9.32 19.20 -0.02
CA ASP A 321 -9.25 20.64 -0.13
C ASP A 321 -10.04 21.34 0.97
N SER A 322 -9.49 22.42 1.51
CA SER A 322 -10.15 23.23 2.52
C SER A 322 -9.63 24.66 2.54
N ARG A 323 -10.53 25.63 2.67
CA ARG A 323 -10.13 27.02 2.91
C ARG A 323 -9.58 27.28 4.32
N ASP A 324 -9.85 26.40 5.29
CA ASP A 324 -9.33 26.44 6.67
C ASP A 324 -9.07 25.02 7.20
N PRO A 325 -7.94 24.38 6.83
CA PRO A 325 -7.55 23.07 7.33
C PRO A 325 -7.43 22.99 8.86
N ASP A 326 -7.03 24.07 9.51
CA ASP A 326 -6.94 24.13 10.97
C ASP A 326 -8.34 24.06 11.63
N ALA A 327 -9.38 24.63 10.99
CA ALA A 327 -10.78 24.49 11.47
C ALA A 327 -11.28 23.04 11.31
N VAL A 328 -10.91 22.37 10.22
CA VAL A 328 -11.25 20.92 10.02
C VAL A 328 -10.61 20.08 11.11
N LEU A 329 -9.31 20.26 11.40
CA LEU A 329 -8.63 19.53 12.48
C LEU A 329 -9.30 19.78 13.84
N ARG A 330 -9.60 21.04 14.18
CA ARG A 330 -10.31 21.36 15.42
C ARG A 330 -11.66 20.65 15.51
N ALA A 331 -12.45 20.69 14.43
CA ALA A 331 -13.76 20.08 14.39
C ALA A 331 -13.71 18.56 14.58
N ILE A 332 -12.70 17.87 14.01
CA ILE A 332 -12.47 16.43 14.20
C ILE A 332 -12.12 16.13 15.68
N LEU A 333 -11.25 16.94 16.29
CA LEU A 333 -10.87 16.74 17.69
C LEU A 333 -12.07 16.97 18.63
N ASP A 334 -12.91 17.98 18.39
CA ASP A 334 -14.09 18.27 19.17
C ASP A 334 -15.13 17.15 19.05
N GLU A 335 -15.35 16.63 17.84
CA GLU A 335 -16.26 15.52 17.61
C GLU A 335 -15.76 14.22 18.27
N ALA A 336 -14.46 13.95 18.21
CA ALA A 336 -13.87 12.81 18.91
C ALA A 336 -14.07 12.91 20.43
N GLN A 337 -13.95 14.10 21.00
CA GLN A 337 -14.26 14.34 22.43
C GLN A 337 -15.75 14.14 22.73
N ARG A 338 -16.66 14.61 21.86
CA ARG A 338 -18.10 14.41 22.00
C ARG A 338 -18.42 12.91 21.98
N LEU A 339 -17.96 12.19 20.96
CA LEU A 339 -18.16 10.75 20.83
C LEU A 339 -17.57 9.97 22.03
N SER A 340 -16.43 10.40 22.55
CA SER A 340 -15.81 9.78 23.72
C SER A 340 -16.65 9.89 24.99
N ARG A 341 -17.45 10.95 25.14
CA ARG A 341 -18.33 11.20 26.30
C ARG A 341 -19.72 10.60 26.12
N GLU A 342 -20.30 10.77 24.94
CA GLU A 342 -21.70 10.48 24.65
C GLU A 342 -21.89 9.14 23.95
N GLY A 343 -20.83 8.61 23.33
CA GLY A 343 -20.91 7.46 22.43
C GLY A 343 -21.54 7.81 21.09
N PHE A 344 -21.90 6.79 20.35
CA PHE A 344 -22.64 6.88 19.10
C PHE A 344 -23.79 5.85 19.07
N ASP A 345 -24.75 6.06 18.16
CA ASP A 345 -25.89 5.17 18.02
C ASP A 345 -25.46 3.75 17.59
N ARG A 346 -25.91 2.75 18.35
CA ARG A 346 -25.68 1.34 18.06
C ARG A 346 -26.19 0.94 16.66
N ALA A 347 -27.34 1.50 16.24
CA ALA A 347 -27.89 1.21 14.92
C ALA A 347 -27.00 1.76 13.79
N LEU A 348 -26.29 2.86 14.02
CA LEU A 348 -25.27 3.36 13.08
C LEU A 348 -24.13 2.34 12.92
N PHE A 349 -23.56 1.86 14.01
CA PHE A 349 -22.52 0.84 13.98
C PHE A 349 -23.01 -0.42 13.23
N ASP A 350 -24.20 -0.93 13.57
CA ASP A 350 -24.75 -2.14 12.96
C ASP A 350 -25.00 -1.98 11.43
N ARG A 351 -25.24 -0.74 10.95
CA ARG A 351 -25.33 -0.45 9.51
C ARG A 351 -23.94 -0.40 8.87
N LEU A 352 -23.00 0.31 9.47
CA LEU A 352 -21.67 0.53 8.91
C LEU A 352 -20.87 -0.78 8.83
N ILE A 353 -20.89 -1.61 9.87
CA ILE A 353 -20.19 -2.90 9.85
C ILE A 353 -20.75 -3.83 8.78
N ARG A 354 -22.07 -3.86 8.58
CA ARG A 354 -22.70 -4.66 7.51
C ARG A 354 -22.37 -4.09 6.12
N SER A 355 -22.40 -2.77 5.97
CA SER A 355 -22.05 -2.11 4.71
C SER A 355 -20.60 -2.37 4.34
N SER A 356 -19.67 -2.22 5.30
CA SER A 356 -18.23 -2.48 5.10
C SER A 356 -17.96 -3.95 4.74
N LEU A 357 -18.56 -4.89 5.48
CA LEU A 357 -18.48 -6.31 5.15
C LEU A 357 -19.06 -6.61 3.75
N GLY A 358 -20.19 -5.98 3.40
CA GLY A 358 -20.81 -6.12 2.08
C GLY A 358 -19.94 -5.58 0.95
N ARG A 359 -19.28 -4.42 1.13
CA ARG A 359 -18.29 -3.88 0.19
C ARG A 359 -17.13 -4.86 0.00
N ARG A 360 -16.53 -5.36 1.10
CA ARG A 360 -15.42 -6.32 1.04
C ARG A 360 -15.83 -7.65 0.39
N THR A 361 -17.05 -8.11 0.60
CA THR A 361 -17.59 -9.30 -0.08
C THR A 361 -17.76 -9.08 -1.58
N ARG A 362 -18.25 -7.90 -1.98
CA ARG A 362 -18.37 -7.53 -3.40
C ARG A 362 -17.00 -7.40 -4.07
N ASP A 363 -15.98 -6.93 -3.35
CA ASP A 363 -14.61 -6.81 -3.86
C ASP A 363 -13.98 -8.16 -4.25
N LEU A 364 -14.56 -9.29 -3.82
CA LEU A 364 -14.18 -10.62 -4.28
C LEU A 364 -14.48 -10.86 -5.78
N ASP A 365 -15.27 -10.00 -6.41
CA ASP A 365 -15.53 -10.02 -7.84
C ASP A 365 -14.54 -9.15 -8.64
N SER A 366 -13.76 -8.30 -7.98
CA SER A 366 -12.64 -7.58 -8.58
C SER A 366 -11.38 -8.43 -8.53
N PHE A 367 -10.90 -8.87 -9.68
CA PHE A 367 -9.73 -9.73 -9.81
C PHE A 367 -8.47 -9.07 -9.26
N GLU A 368 -8.30 -7.78 -9.56
CA GLU A 368 -7.18 -6.98 -9.04
C GLU A 368 -7.24 -6.86 -7.52
N SER A 369 -8.39 -6.42 -6.99
CA SER A 369 -8.55 -6.19 -5.56
C SER A 369 -8.34 -7.46 -4.74
N VAL A 370 -8.89 -8.61 -5.17
CA VAL A 370 -8.75 -9.86 -4.43
C VAL A 370 -7.31 -10.38 -4.45
N CYS A 371 -6.64 -10.30 -5.61
CA CYS A 371 -5.24 -10.71 -5.73
C CYS A 371 -4.31 -9.80 -4.91
N TYR A 372 -4.49 -8.47 -5.01
CA TYR A 372 -3.75 -7.52 -4.18
C TYR A 372 -3.91 -7.83 -2.68
N ARG A 373 -5.15 -8.01 -2.22
CA ARG A 373 -5.43 -8.30 -0.81
C ARG A 373 -4.88 -9.65 -0.37
N MET A 374 -4.97 -10.69 -1.19
CA MET A 374 -4.34 -11.97 -0.87
C MET A 374 -2.83 -11.83 -0.64
N CYS A 375 -2.13 -11.02 -1.46
CA CYS A 375 -0.71 -10.74 -1.29
C CYS A 375 -0.45 -9.91 -0.02
N ALA A 376 -1.11 -8.75 0.11
CA ALA A 376 -0.89 -7.81 1.20
C ALA A 376 -1.12 -8.45 2.58
N TYR A 377 -2.26 -9.10 2.78
CA TYR A 377 -2.56 -9.76 4.07
C TYR A 377 -1.67 -10.97 4.34
N HIS A 378 -1.28 -11.70 3.27
CA HIS A 378 -0.31 -12.78 3.45
C HIS A 378 1.02 -12.25 4.00
N PHE A 379 1.53 -11.13 3.46
CA PHE A 379 2.75 -10.50 3.94
C PHE A 379 2.62 -9.96 5.37
N ASP A 380 1.42 -9.68 5.82
CA ASP A 380 1.10 -9.33 7.22
C ASP A 380 0.84 -10.55 8.11
N GLY A 381 0.93 -11.78 7.55
CA GLY A 381 0.83 -13.02 8.28
C GLY A 381 -0.60 -13.48 8.56
N VAL A 382 -1.59 -13.04 7.76
CA VAL A 382 -2.99 -13.45 7.87
C VAL A 382 -3.53 -13.92 6.52
N ASP A 383 -4.45 -14.87 6.54
CA ASP A 383 -5.20 -15.25 5.35
C ASP A 383 -6.30 -14.21 5.08
N TYR A 384 -6.33 -13.66 3.86
CA TYR A 384 -7.34 -12.66 3.48
C TYR A 384 -8.77 -13.14 3.76
N PHE A 385 -9.07 -14.40 3.51
CA PHE A 385 -10.41 -14.97 3.69
C PHE A 385 -10.83 -15.12 5.15
N SER A 386 -9.98 -14.76 6.12
CA SER A 386 -10.35 -14.61 7.52
C SER A 386 -11.13 -13.32 7.83
N PHE A 387 -11.34 -12.42 6.84
CA PHE A 387 -12.03 -11.16 7.07
C PHE A 387 -13.44 -11.30 7.70
N PRO A 388 -14.29 -12.32 7.40
CA PRO A 388 -15.58 -12.45 8.06
C PRO A 388 -15.46 -12.67 9.57
N GLU A 389 -14.44 -13.43 10.01
CA GLU A 389 -14.12 -13.63 11.44
C GLU A 389 -13.66 -12.33 12.08
N ALA A 390 -12.77 -11.58 11.42
CA ALA A 390 -12.32 -10.29 11.88
C ALA A 390 -13.49 -9.32 12.08
N TYR A 391 -14.40 -9.19 11.08
CA TYR A 391 -15.61 -8.38 11.20
C TYR A 391 -16.52 -8.81 12.34
N ALA A 392 -16.73 -10.12 12.53
CA ALA A 392 -17.57 -10.64 13.60
C ALA A 392 -17.02 -10.37 15.01
N SER A 393 -15.72 -10.13 15.13
CA SER A 393 -15.04 -9.87 16.40
C SER A 393 -15.06 -8.40 16.82
N VAL A 394 -15.42 -7.46 15.94
CA VAL A 394 -15.38 -6.01 16.21
C VAL A 394 -16.66 -5.58 16.95
N THR A 395 -16.47 -4.80 18.00
CA THR A 395 -17.55 -4.26 18.83
C THR A 395 -17.60 -2.72 18.77
N PRO A 396 -18.73 -2.09 19.12
CA PRO A 396 -18.82 -0.63 19.26
C PRO A 396 -17.82 -0.04 20.24
N GLU A 397 -17.52 -0.77 21.33
CA GLU A 397 -16.54 -0.30 22.32
C GLU A 397 -15.12 -0.28 21.77
N ASP A 398 -14.76 -1.22 20.90
CA ASP A 398 -13.45 -1.21 20.21
C ASP A 398 -13.28 0.07 19.40
N VAL A 399 -14.32 0.49 18.67
CA VAL A 399 -14.31 1.72 17.86
C VAL A 399 -14.23 2.96 18.76
N LEU A 400 -15.02 3.00 19.84
CA LEU A 400 -14.94 4.11 20.81
C LEU A 400 -13.57 4.18 21.47
N GLN A 401 -12.99 3.04 21.82
CA GLN A 401 -11.66 2.99 22.40
C GLN A 401 -10.59 3.49 21.42
N PHE A 402 -10.71 3.11 20.16
CA PHE A 402 -9.83 3.62 19.11
C PHE A 402 -9.92 5.14 19.01
N ILE A 403 -11.12 5.72 18.90
CA ILE A 403 -11.33 7.17 18.85
C ILE A 403 -10.71 7.86 20.07
N ARG A 404 -10.96 7.36 21.28
CA ARG A 404 -10.45 7.91 22.55
C ARG A 404 -8.93 7.88 22.64
N GLN A 405 -8.29 6.84 22.09
CA GLN A 405 -6.84 6.64 22.21
C GLN A 405 -6.07 7.35 21.10
N VAL A 406 -6.62 7.38 19.89
CA VAL A 406 -5.93 7.81 18.68
C VAL A 406 -6.18 9.29 18.38
N ILE A 407 -7.44 9.74 18.37
CA ILE A 407 -7.79 11.09 17.94
C ILE A 407 -7.53 12.10 19.06
N ARG A 408 -6.25 12.47 19.20
CA ARG A 408 -5.75 13.34 20.27
C ARG A 408 -4.75 14.37 19.73
N PRO A 409 -4.73 15.60 20.30
CA PRO A 409 -3.85 16.68 19.81
C PRO A 409 -2.36 16.32 19.84
N GLU A 410 -1.91 15.53 20.82
CA GLU A 410 -0.51 15.11 20.94
C GLU A 410 -0.06 14.15 19.83
N ARG A 411 -1.00 13.40 19.23
CA ARG A 411 -0.77 12.44 18.14
C ARG A 411 -0.97 13.02 16.76
N ALA A 412 -1.50 14.24 16.68
CA ALA A 412 -1.85 14.90 15.43
C ALA A 412 -0.65 15.57 14.75
N ALA A 413 -0.63 15.47 13.44
CA ALA A 413 0.14 16.34 12.55
C ALA A 413 -0.76 16.81 11.40
N LEU A 414 -0.49 18.01 10.89
CA LEU A 414 -1.22 18.66 9.80
C LEU A 414 -0.22 19.15 8.77
N SER A 415 -0.34 18.67 7.55
CA SER A 415 0.39 19.15 6.37
C SER A 415 -0.55 19.97 5.51
N ILE A 416 -0.11 21.16 5.11
CA ILE A 416 -0.91 22.11 4.31
C ILE A 416 -0.09 22.57 3.13
N ILE A 417 -0.67 22.49 1.95
CA ILE A 417 -0.19 23.13 0.75
C ILE A 417 -1.08 24.36 0.53
N LEU A 418 -0.46 25.53 0.50
CA LEU A 418 -1.15 26.82 0.26
C LEU A 418 -0.91 27.29 -1.17
N PRO A 419 -1.83 28.07 -1.76
CA PRO A 419 -1.55 28.81 -2.98
C PRO A 419 -0.32 29.71 -2.82
N ASN A 420 0.43 29.90 -3.90
CA ASN A 420 1.46 30.94 -3.93
C ASN A 420 0.81 32.31 -3.66
N GLU A 421 1.53 33.16 -2.93
CA GLU A 421 1.08 34.55 -2.76
C GLU A 421 1.00 35.21 -4.14
N SER A 422 -0.15 35.77 -4.48
CA SER A 422 -0.28 36.53 -5.73
C SER A 422 0.63 37.75 -5.69
N GLU A 423 1.41 38.01 -6.74
CA GLU A 423 2.28 39.17 -6.86
C GLU A 423 1.51 40.52 -6.86
N GLU A 424 0.17 40.50 -6.73
CA GLU A 424 -0.68 41.71 -6.72
C GLU A 424 -0.74 42.44 -5.35
N SER A 425 0.08 42.07 -4.37
CA SER A 425 0.08 42.69 -3.04
C SER A 425 1.38 43.46 -2.74
N ALA A 426 2.14 43.87 -3.74
CA ALA A 426 3.35 44.70 -3.59
C ALA A 426 3.18 46.09 -4.18
#